data_540651789bab96056ded0631274c45c4
#
_entry.id   540651789bab96056ded0631274c45c4
#
_cell.length_a   1.000
_cell.length_b   1.000
_cell.length_c   1.000
_cell.angle_alpha   90.00
_cell.angle_beta   90.00
_cell.angle_gamma   90.00
#
_symmetry.space_group_name_H-M   'P 1'
#
loop_
_entity.id
_entity.type
_entity.pdbx_description
1 polymer ?
#
loop_
_entity_poly.entity_id
_entity_poly.type
_entity_poly.pdbx_seq_one_letter_code
_entity_poly.pdbx_strand_id
1 'polypeptide(L)'
;CEKGNYFERLAADFIKNDHGMAQEYEDAWLYSEWAQLHGSDGRDTGIDVVAKIRGEDSFCAIQCKFYREGHRIQKADIDSFFTASGKRQCSRRLIIDTTDAPWSANAEDALADQDKPISRIGLDRLEESPIDWSAYLLRDEVKIAPPKSIRPHQQDALQAVREGLADADRGKMIMACGTGKTFTVFQLVWKLLAG
;
A
#
# COMPACT_ATOMS: atom_id res chain seq x y z
N CYS A 1 -9.11 17.83 -10.07
CA CYS A 1 -7.96 17.81 -10.98
C CYS A 1 -7.84 16.40 -11.58
N GLU A 2 -7.73 16.23 -12.90
CA GLU A 2 -7.69 14.88 -13.56
C GLU A 2 -6.70 13.92 -12.93
N LYS A 3 -5.51 14.40 -12.57
CA LYS A 3 -4.47 13.58 -11.93
C LYS A 3 -4.86 13.07 -10.53
N GLY A 4 -5.61 13.86 -9.76
CA GLY A 4 -6.13 13.44 -8.46
C GLY A 4 -7.13 12.30 -8.61
N ASN A 5 -8.12 12.49 -9.44
CA ASN A 5 -9.16 11.49 -9.70
C ASN A 5 -8.56 10.18 -10.27
N TYR A 6 -7.50 10.28 -11.08
CA TYR A 6 -6.79 9.10 -11.57
C TYR A 6 -6.10 8.33 -10.43
N PHE A 7 -5.44 9.05 -9.52
CA PHE A 7 -4.76 8.42 -8.38
C PHE A 7 -5.76 7.78 -7.39
N GLU A 8 -6.92 8.38 -7.20
CA GLU A 8 -8.00 7.80 -6.38
C GLU A 8 -8.50 6.47 -6.97
N ARG A 9 -8.69 6.37 -8.29
CA ARG A 9 -9.03 5.12 -8.98
C ARG A 9 -7.93 4.07 -8.83
N LEU A 10 -6.67 4.47 -9.06
CA LEU A 10 -5.52 3.61 -8.86
C LEU A 10 -5.47 3.06 -7.43
N ALA A 11 -5.73 3.90 -6.44
CA ALA A 11 -5.77 3.49 -5.03
C ALA A 11 -6.91 2.49 -4.76
N ALA A 12 -8.11 2.70 -5.31
CA ALA A 12 -9.21 1.76 -5.19
C ALA A 12 -8.87 0.40 -5.82
N ASP A 13 -8.25 0.41 -7.00
CA ASP A 13 -7.81 -0.81 -7.68
C ASP A 13 -6.66 -1.51 -6.96
N PHE A 14 -5.75 -0.76 -6.37
CA PHE A 14 -4.71 -1.30 -5.49
C PHE A 14 -5.32 -2.04 -4.30
N ILE A 15 -6.26 -1.45 -3.59
CA ILE A 15 -6.94 -2.08 -2.45
C ILE A 15 -7.63 -3.39 -2.86
N LYS A 16 -8.27 -3.43 -4.01
CA LYS A 16 -8.96 -4.64 -4.51
C LYS A 16 -8.04 -5.75 -4.97
N ASN A 17 -6.89 -5.43 -5.53
CA ASN A 17 -6.09 -6.38 -6.32
C ASN A 17 -4.71 -6.70 -5.71
N ASP A 18 -4.18 -5.87 -4.81
CA ASP A 18 -2.97 -6.21 -4.07
C ASP A 18 -3.24 -7.37 -3.11
N HIS A 19 -2.37 -8.37 -3.06
CA HIS A 19 -2.59 -9.57 -2.26
C HIS A 19 -2.77 -9.31 -0.76
N GLY A 20 -2.04 -8.35 -0.20
CA GLY A 20 -2.16 -7.98 1.21
C GLY A 20 -3.46 -7.23 1.47
N MET A 21 -3.76 -6.25 0.63
CA MET A 21 -4.99 -5.45 0.76
C MET A 21 -6.24 -6.31 0.56
N ALA A 22 -6.27 -7.20 -0.41
CA ALA A 22 -7.40 -8.10 -0.67
C ALA A 22 -7.66 -9.11 0.44
N GLN A 23 -6.70 -9.37 1.34
CA GLN A 23 -6.93 -10.15 2.56
C GLN A 23 -7.64 -9.34 3.65
N GLU A 24 -7.40 -8.03 3.69
CA GLU A 24 -7.96 -7.14 4.70
C GLU A 24 -9.30 -6.51 4.25
N TYR A 25 -9.45 -6.25 2.95
CA TYR A 25 -10.63 -5.60 2.37
C TYR A 25 -11.35 -6.52 1.38
N GLU A 26 -12.68 -6.47 1.37
CA GLU A 26 -13.53 -7.23 0.44
C GLU A 26 -13.69 -6.52 -0.89
N ASP A 27 -13.85 -5.21 -0.86
CA ASP A 27 -14.05 -4.34 -2.01
C ASP A 27 -13.66 -2.89 -1.67
N ALA A 28 -13.51 -2.05 -2.70
CA ALA A 28 -13.22 -0.63 -2.56
C ALA A 28 -13.87 0.17 -3.71
N TRP A 29 -14.34 1.36 -3.39
CA TRP A 29 -15.03 2.26 -4.32
C TRP A 29 -14.51 3.67 -4.16
N LEU A 30 -14.59 4.47 -5.22
CA LEU A 30 -14.52 5.92 -5.07
C LEU A 30 -15.64 6.39 -4.13
N TYR A 31 -15.39 7.42 -3.35
CA TYR A 31 -16.38 7.91 -2.38
C TYR A 31 -17.74 8.24 -3.03
N SER A 32 -17.74 8.82 -4.21
CA SER A 32 -18.98 9.14 -4.96
C SER A 32 -19.77 7.88 -5.35
N GLU A 33 -19.10 6.81 -5.75
CA GLU A 33 -19.73 5.53 -6.10
C GLU A 33 -20.32 4.86 -4.85
N TRP A 34 -19.50 4.80 -3.78
CA TRP A 34 -19.96 4.27 -2.50
C TRP A 34 -21.15 5.04 -1.93
N ALA A 35 -21.13 6.35 -2.01
CA ALA A 35 -22.23 7.21 -1.54
C ALA A 35 -23.54 6.94 -2.26
N GLN A 36 -23.50 6.74 -3.59
CA GLN A 36 -24.67 6.36 -4.38
C GLN A 36 -25.24 5.00 -3.95
N LEU A 37 -24.38 4.02 -3.73
CA LEU A 37 -24.79 2.68 -3.30
C LEU A 37 -25.41 2.67 -1.89
N HIS A 38 -25.02 3.61 -1.02
CA HIS A 38 -25.44 3.67 0.38
C HIS A 38 -26.40 4.83 0.68
N GLY A 39 -26.97 5.46 -0.34
CA GLY A 39 -27.97 6.51 -0.19
C GLY A 39 -27.46 7.82 0.44
N SER A 40 -26.17 8.11 0.27
CA SER A 40 -25.54 9.36 0.70
C SER A 40 -25.50 10.38 -0.45
N ASP A 41 -25.37 11.65 -0.14
CA ASP A 41 -25.41 12.75 -1.12
C ASP A 41 -24.14 12.86 -1.99
N GLY A 42 -23.10 12.07 -1.71
CA GLY A 42 -21.86 12.00 -2.50
C GLY A 42 -21.02 13.29 -2.49
N ARG A 43 -21.33 14.26 -1.62
CA ARG A 43 -20.55 15.50 -1.53
C ARG A 43 -19.12 15.18 -1.09
N ASP A 44 -18.16 15.84 -1.71
CA ASP A 44 -16.77 15.80 -1.30
C ASP A 44 -16.64 16.16 0.18
N THR A 45 -16.17 15.21 0.96
CA THR A 45 -16.03 15.34 2.41
C THR A 45 -14.57 15.22 2.85
N GLY A 46 -13.63 15.05 1.91
CA GLY A 46 -12.24 14.74 2.18
C GLY A 46 -11.95 13.25 2.32
N ILE A 47 -12.93 12.39 2.00
CA ILE A 47 -12.72 10.94 1.79
C ILE A 47 -12.72 10.71 0.29
N ASP A 48 -11.68 10.07 -0.23
CA ASP A 48 -11.52 9.84 -1.67
C ASP A 48 -11.97 8.43 -2.05
N VAL A 49 -11.66 7.44 -1.23
CA VAL A 49 -12.00 6.03 -1.43
C VAL A 49 -12.58 5.45 -0.13
N VAL A 50 -13.51 4.51 -0.28
CA VAL A 50 -14.06 3.72 0.85
C VAL A 50 -13.84 2.26 0.57
N ALA A 51 -13.29 1.51 1.54
CA ALA A 51 -13.08 0.08 1.42
C ALA A 51 -13.91 -0.69 2.46
N LYS A 52 -14.56 -1.79 2.05
CA LYS A 52 -15.28 -2.70 2.94
C LYS A 52 -14.28 -3.58 3.67
N ILE A 53 -14.30 -3.55 4.99
CA ILE A 53 -13.41 -4.38 5.80
C ILE A 53 -13.93 -5.82 5.79
N ARG A 54 -13.04 -6.76 5.52
CA ARG A 54 -13.39 -8.18 5.43
C ARG A 54 -13.82 -8.73 6.79
N GLY A 55 -15.00 -9.37 6.80
CA GLY A 55 -15.55 -9.98 8.02
C GLY A 55 -16.13 -8.99 9.03
N GLU A 56 -16.17 -7.68 8.72
CA GLU A 56 -16.74 -6.65 9.58
C GLU A 56 -17.90 -5.94 8.86
N ASP A 57 -18.92 -5.50 9.60
CA ASP A 57 -19.97 -4.62 9.06
C ASP A 57 -19.57 -3.13 9.16
N SER A 58 -18.36 -2.83 8.69
CA SER A 58 -17.77 -1.50 8.76
C SER A 58 -16.88 -1.23 7.56
N PHE A 59 -16.46 0.02 7.41
CA PHE A 59 -15.66 0.50 6.30
C PHE A 59 -14.37 1.16 6.79
N CYS A 60 -13.37 1.17 5.93
CA CYS A 60 -12.19 1.99 6.04
C CYS A 60 -12.35 3.25 5.18
N ALA A 61 -12.23 4.42 5.78
CA ALA A 61 -12.14 5.67 5.03
C ALA A 61 -10.70 5.86 4.54
N ILE A 62 -10.54 6.23 3.28
CA ILE A 62 -9.23 6.36 2.65
C ILE A 62 -9.10 7.75 2.04
N GLN A 63 -7.98 8.42 2.33
CA GLN A 63 -7.58 9.65 1.67
C GLN A 63 -6.37 9.41 0.79
N CYS A 64 -6.39 9.96 -0.43
CA CYS A 64 -5.36 9.84 -1.43
C CYS A 64 -4.63 11.18 -1.59
N LYS A 65 -3.31 11.20 -1.49
CA LYS A 65 -2.48 12.40 -1.63
C LYS A 65 -1.46 12.20 -2.74
N PHE A 66 -1.76 12.73 -3.92
CA PHE A 66 -0.88 12.69 -5.07
C PHE A 66 -0.03 13.97 -5.13
N TYR A 67 1.17 13.87 -4.61
CA TYR A 67 2.12 14.98 -4.59
C TYR A 67 3.38 14.64 -5.39
N ARG A 68 4.09 15.68 -5.82
CA ARG A 68 5.40 15.54 -6.44
C ARG A 68 6.45 15.16 -5.39
N GLU A 69 7.54 14.59 -5.85
CA GLU A 69 8.75 14.33 -5.06
C GLU A 69 9.16 15.56 -4.22
N GLY A 70 9.59 15.33 -2.99
CA GLY A 70 10.00 16.37 -2.05
C GLY A 70 8.87 17.17 -1.42
N HIS A 71 7.59 16.92 -1.74
CA HIS A 71 6.48 17.61 -1.10
C HIS A 71 6.29 17.10 0.34
N ARG A 72 6.27 18.02 1.29
CA ARG A 72 6.06 17.70 2.70
C ARG A 72 4.60 17.89 3.09
N ILE A 73 3.90 16.82 3.43
CA ILE A 73 2.50 16.87 3.88
C ILE A 73 2.40 17.66 5.18
N GLN A 74 1.46 18.61 5.20
CA GLN A 74 1.14 19.45 6.35
C GLN A 74 -0.14 18.95 7.03
N LYS A 75 -0.34 19.32 8.29
CA LYS A 75 -1.58 18.99 9.03
C LYS A 75 -2.84 19.45 8.29
N ALA A 76 -2.82 20.64 7.70
CA ALA A 76 -3.96 21.17 6.94
C ALA A 76 -4.35 20.31 5.73
N ASP A 77 -3.43 19.52 5.18
CA ASP A 77 -3.71 18.62 4.06
C ASP A 77 -4.59 17.43 4.45
N ILE A 78 -4.66 17.11 5.75
CA ILE A 78 -5.35 15.93 6.28
C ILE A 78 -6.50 16.25 7.26
N ASP A 79 -6.66 17.50 7.72
CA ASP A 79 -7.65 17.87 8.73
C ASP A 79 -9.10 17.58 8.31
N SER A 80 -9.46 17.85 7.05
CA SER A 80 -10.80 17.56 6.53
C SER A 80 -11.13 16.06 6.56
N PHE A 81 -10.14 15.23 6.31
CA PHE A 81 -10.28 13.78 6.34
C PHE A 81 -10.64 13.25 7.72
N PHE A 82 -10.00 13.75 8.77
CA PHE A 82 -10.33 13.34 10.15
C PHE A 82 -11.77 13.68 10.51
N THR A 83 -12.23 14.88 10.13
CA THR A 83 -13.62 15.31 10.35
C THR A 83 -14.60 14.40 9.61
N ALA A 84 -14.35 14.13 8.33
CA ALA A 84 -15.24 13.34 7.48
C ALA A 84 -15.29 11.86 7.91
N SER A 85 -14.14 11.27 8.23
CA SER A 85 -13.98 9.87 8.63
C SER A 85 -14.40 9.58 10.08
N GLY A 86 -14.72 10.60 10.86
CA GLY A 86 -15.27 10.49 12.21
C GLY A 86 -16.63 9.78 12.30
N LYS A 87 -17.36 9.64 11.19
CA LYS A 87 -18.68 8.99 11.13
C LYS A 87 -18.62 7.52 11.57
N ARG A 88 -19.74 7.01 12.15
CA ARG A 88 -19.83 5.65 12.72
C ARG A 88 -19.60 4.52 11.69
N GLN A 89 -19.90 4.76 10.43
CA GLN A 89 -19.77 3.78 9.35
C GLN A 89 -18.30 3.37 9.10
N CYS A 90 -17.35 4.26 9.38
CA CYS A 90 -15.92 3.98 9.23
C CYS A 90 -15.31 3.63 10.58
N SER A 91 -14.74 2.43 10.71
CA SER A 91 -14.02 2.00 11.92
C SER A 91 -12.51 2.15 11.80
N ARG A 92 -11.99 2.32 10.57
CA ARG A 92 -10.56 2.48 10.28
C ARG A 92 -10.32 3.61 9.31
N ARG A 93 -9.10 4.10 9.30
CA ARG A 93 -8.61 5.15 8.41
C ARG A 93 -7.35 4.70 7.72
N LEU A 94 -7.17 5.10 6.46
CA LEU A 94 -5.97 4.86 5.67
C LEU A 94 -5.62 6.13 4.90
N ILE A 95 -4.35 6.49 4.86
CA ILE A 95 -3.84 7.54 3.97
C ILE A 95 -2.86 6.90 2.99
N ILE A 96 -3.09 7.12 1.70
CA ILE A 96 -2.20 6.68 0.62
C ILE A 96 -1.56 7.92 0.00
N ASP A 97 -0.25 8.03 0.08
CA ASP A 97 0.47 9.19 -0.45
C ASP A 97 1.66 8.79 -1.34
N THR A 98 2.03 9.69 -2.24
CA THR A 98 3.15 9.49 -3.18
C THR A 98 4.38 10.31 -2.81
N THR A 99 4.41 10.95 -1.64
CA THR A 99 5.58 11.73 -1.24
C THR A 99 6.68 10.85 -0.67
N ASP A 100 7.91 11.18 -0.97
CA ASP A 100 9.14 10.62 -0.41
C ASP A 100 9.69 11.45 0.75
N ALA A 101 9.14 12.65 0.97
CA ALA A 101 9.56 13.54 2.05
C ALA A 101 8.89 13.16 3.39
N PRO A 102 9.60 13.32 4.52
CA PRO A 102 8.99 13.18 5.84
C PRO A 102 7.83 14.17 6.02
N TRP A 103 6.74 13.72 6.60
CA TRP A 103 5.63 14.59 6.94
C TRP A 103 6.04 15.69 7.93
N SER A 104 5.29 16.77 8.02
CA SER A 104 5.53 17.78 9.07
C SER A 104 5.28 17.20 10.45
N ALA A 105 5.99 17.70 11.47
CA ALA A 105 5.82 17.24 12.85
C ALA A 105 4.34 17.34 13.30
N ASN A 106 3.65 18.43 12.93
CA ASN A 106 2.23 18.61 13.25
C ASN A 106 1.31 17.62 12.49
N ALA A 107 1.71 17.15 11.31
CA ALA A 107 0.95 16.13 10.58
C ALA A 107 1.17 14.74 11.21
N GLU A 108 2.40 14.40 11.60
CA GLU A 108 2.70 13.17 12.33
C GLU A 108 2.00 13.14 13.69
N ASP A 109 2.02 14.26 14.44
CA ASP A 109 1.31 14.39 15.71
C ASP A 109 -0.21 14.20 15.54
N ALA A 110 -0.77 14.70 14.44
CA ALA A 110 -2.19 14.51 14.13
C ALA A 110 -2.59 13.05 13.85
N LEU A 111 -1.64 12.17 13.54
CA LEU A 111 -1.89 10.73 13.40
C LEU A 111 -1.88 10.00 14.74
N ALA A 112 -1.24 10.59 15.77
CA ALA A 112 -1.15 10.00 17.09
C ALA A 112 -2.48 10.09 17.86
N ASP A 113 -2.69 9.17 18.79
CA ASP A 113 -3.80 9.16 19.74
C ASP A 113 -5.21 9.33 19.13
N GLN A 114 -5.40 8.79 17.92
CA GLN A 114 -6.69 8.82 17.24
C GLN A 114 -7.64 7.77 17.86
N ASP A 115 -8.93 8.13 17.94
CA ASP A 115 -10.01 7.26 18.41
C ASP A 115 -10.22 6.03 17.47
N LYS A 116 -9.84 6.15 16.20
CA LYS A 116 -9.90 5.09 15.20
C LYS A 116 -8.51 4.77 14.70
N PRO A 117 -8.17 3.48 14.52
CA PRO A 117 -6.90 3.08 13.93
C PRO A 117 -6.68 3.77 12.58
N ILE A 118 -5.49 4.30 12.41
CA ILE A 118 -5.05 4.93 11.16
C ILE A 118 -3.77 4.28 10.68
N SER A 119 -3.72 3.97 9.39
CA SER A 119 -2.56 3.43 8.71
C SER A 119 -2.12 4.36 7.59
N ARG A 120 -0.88 4.19 7.13
CA ARG A 120 -0.31 4.93 6.01
C ARG A 120 0.34 3.98 5.02
N ILE A 121 0.14 4.23 3.73
CA ILE A 121 0.81 3.55 2.63
C ILE A 121 1.52 4.61 1.79
N GLY A 122 2.83 4.48 1.65
CA GLY A 122 3.66 5.32 0.81
C GLY A 122 3.84 4.74 -0.60
N LEU A 123 4.54 5.49 -1.44
CA LEU A 123 4.83 5.13 -2.82
C LEU A 123 5.58 3.80 -2.93
N ASP A 124 6.53 3.54 -2.03
CA ASP A 124 7.30 2.30 -1.96
C ASP A 124 6.40 1.05 -1.89
N ARG A 125 5.37 1.09 -1.07
CA ARG A 125 4.43 -0.03 -0.94
C ARG A 125 3.56 -0.21 -2.19
N LEU A 126 3.20 0.88 -2.88
CA LEU A 126 2.51 0.82 -4.16
C LEU A 126 3.40 0.19 -5.24
N GLU A 127 4.67 0.58 -5.30
CA GLU A 127 5.65 0.04 -6.25
C GLU A 127 5.98 -1.45 -6.01
N GLU A 128 5.92 -1.90 -4.76
CA GLU A 128 6.11 -3.30 -4.39
C GLU A 128 4.91 -4.19 -4.72
N SER A 129 3.76 -3.61 -5.03
CA SER A 129 2.55 -4.34 -5.40
C SER A 129 2.78 -5.23 -6.63
N PRO A 130 2.13 -6.40 -6.70
CA PRO A 130 2.19 -7.26 -7.87
C PRO A 130 1.43 -6.71 -9.08
N ILE A 131 0.83 -5.54 -8.99
CA ILE A 131 0.11 -4.90 -10.09
C ILE A 131 1.10 -4.41 -11.15
N ASP A 132 0.85 -4.72 -12.42
CA ASP A 132 1.58 -4.16 -13.56
C ASP A 132 1.14 -2.72 -13.81
N TRP A 133 1.77 -1.77 -13.12
CA TRP A 133 1.47 -0.35 -13.24
C TRP A 133 1.69 0.19 -14.66
N SER A 134 2.60 -0.40 -15.43
CA SER A 134 2.83 0.00 -16.84
C SER A 134 1.65 -0.38 -17.72
N ALA A 135 1.10 -1.57 -17.56
CA ALA A 135 -0.12 -1.99 -18.25
C ALA A 135 -1.33 -1.17 -17.81
N TYR A 136 -1.45 -0.88 -16.52
CA TYR A 136 -2.50 -0.02 -15.97
C TYR A 136 -2.48 1.39 -16.58
N LEU A 137 -1.31 2.04 -16.61
CA LEU A 137 -1.14 3.38 -17.18
C LEU A 137 -1.47 3.45 -18.68
N LEU A 138 -1.21 2.37 -19.43
CA LEU A 138 -1.39 2.36 -20.89
C LEU A 138 -2.79 1.93 -21.33
N ARG A 139 -3.49 1.11 -20.55
CA ARG A 139 -4.71 0.42 -21.00
C ARG A 139 -5.87 0.55 -20.02
N ASP A 140 -5.69 1.18 -18.88
CA ASP A 140 -6.68 1.24 -17.78
C ASP A 140 -7.16 -0.18 -17.35
N GLU A 141 -6.26 -1.17 -17.46
CA GLU A 141 -6.52 -2.57 -17.12
C GLU A 141 -5.65 -2.99 -15.94
N VAL A 142 -6.28 -3.50 -14.90
CA VAL A 142 -5.54 -4.13 -13.79
C VAL A 142 -5.00 -5.47 -14.24
N LYS A 143 -3.69 -5.58 -14.32
CA LYS A 143 -2.99 -6.85 -14.56
C LYS A 143 -2.08 -7.14 -13.39
N ILE A 144 -2.16 -8.37 -12.89
CA ILE A 144 -1.22 -8.85 -11.88
C ILE A 144 0.06 -9.27 -12.62
N ALA A 145 1.17 -8.64 -12.27
CA ALA A 145 2.47 -9.04 -12.77
C ALA A 145 2.76 -10.50 -12.36
N PRO A 146 3.40 -11.29 -13.21
CA PRO A 146 3.78 -12.65 -12.83
C PRO A 146 4.66 -12.60 -11.57
N PRO A 147 4.58 -13.61 -10.69
CA PRO A 147 5.40 -13.67 -9.49
C PRO A 147 6.86 -13.42 -9.81
N LYS A 148 7.53 -12.59 -9.00
CA LYS A 148 8.96 -12.33 -9.18
C LYS A 148 9.73 -13.65 -9.17
N SER A 149 10.32 -14.02 -10.30
CA SER A 149 11.17 -15.21 -10.41
C SER A 149 12.56 -14.92 -9.85
N ILE A 150 13.18 -15.95 -9.28
CA ILE A 150 14.56 -15.85 -8.78
C ILE A 150 15.49 -15.68 -9.99
N ARG A 151 16.26 -14.61 -10.01
CA ARG A 151 17.26 -14.33 -11.06
C ARG A 151 18.49 -15.20 -10.89
N PRO A 152 19.29 -15.49 -11.96
CA PRO A 152 20.46 -16.33 -11.88
C PRO A 152 21.40 -15.99 -10.72
N HIS A 153 21.81 -14.73 -10.60
CA HIS A 153 22.70 -14.29 -9.50
C HIS A 153 22.09 -14.45 -8.09
N GLN A 154 20.78 -14.47 -7.96
CA GLN A 154 20.10 -14.76 -6.71
C GLN A 154 20.08 -16.26 -6.43
N GLN A 155 19.96 -17.10 -7.47
CA GLN A 155 20.09 -18.55 -7.35
C GLN A 155 21.51 -18.92 -6.89
N ASP A 156 22.53 -18.32 -7.50
CA ASP A 156 23.94 -18.52 -7.11
C ASP A 156 24.17 -18.13 -5.63
N ALA A 157 23.61 -16.97 -5.21
CA ALA A 157 23.70 -16.52 -3.83
C ALA A 157 22.99 -17.48 -2.86
N LEU A 158 21.80 -18.00 -3.21
CA LEU A 158 21.09 -19.01 -2.39
C LEU A 158 21.87 -20.30 -2.28
N GLN A 159 22.46 -20.76 -3.37
CA GLN A 159 23.29 -21.96 -3.40
C GLN A 159 24.53 -21.79 -2.51
N ALA A 160 25.27 -20.70 -2.67
CA ALA A 160 26.46 -20.41 -1.86
C ALA A 160 26.14 -20.31 -0.35
N VAL A 161 24.99 -19.75 0.03
CA VAL A 161 24.56 -19.70 1.43
C VAL A 161 24.25 -21.10 1.95
N ARG A 162 23.55 -21.94 1.19
CA ARG A 162 23.25 -23.32 1.60
C ARG A 162 24.53 -24.15 1.81
N GLU A 163 25.47 -24.04 0.88
CA GLU A 163 26.77 -24.72 0.98
C GLU A 163 27.56 -24.20 2.18
N GLY A 164 27.64 -22.89 2.37
CA GLY A 164 28.36 -22.28 3.49
C GLY A 164 27.77 -22.57 4.87
N LEU A 165 26.43 -22.79 4.96
CA LEU A 165 25.78 -23.16 6.21
C LEU A 165 25.74 -24.68 6.47
N ALA A 166 26.15 -25.50 5.51
CA ALA A 166 26.26 -26.94 5.74
C ALA A 166 27.29 -27.28 6.82
N ASP A 167 28.37 -26.49 6.88
CA ASP A 167 29.50 -26.71 7.80
C ASP A 167 29.73 -25.58 8.81
N ALA A 168 28.80 -24.57 8.85
CA ALA A 168 28.92 -23.40 9.71
C ALA A 168 27.58 -22.92 10.24
N ASP A 169 27.51 -22.53 11.51
CA ASP A 169 26.31 -22.04 12.17
C ASP A 169 25.91 -20.62 11.75
N ARG A 170 26.77 -19.92 11.03
CA ARG A 170 26.55 -18.54 10.59
C ARG A 170 27.38 -18.20 9.35
N GLY A 171 26.86 -17.28 8.54
CA GLY A 171 27.52 -16.79 7.34
C GLY A 171 27.17 -15.33 7.05
N LYS A 172 27.83 -14.75 6.06
CA LYS A 172 27.56 -13.38 5.58
C LYS A 172 27.31 -13.43 4.07
N MET A 173 26.10 -13.05 3.67
CA MET A 173 25.73 -12.87 2.26
C MET A 173 25.96 -11.43 1.84
N ILE A 174 26.82 -11.21 0.85
CA ILE A 174 27.14 -9.88 0.31
C ILE A 174 26.56 -9.80 -1.10
N MET A 175 25.67 -8.83 -1.32
CA MET A 175 25.06 -8.55 -2.63
C MET A 175 25.07 -7.04 -2.90
N ALA A 176 25.22 -6.61 -4.14
CA ALA A 176 25.22 -5.21 -4.54
C ALA A 176 23.85 -4.55 -4.25
N CYS A 177 23.82 -3.22 -4.17
CA CYS A 177 22.56 -2.47 -4.05
C CYS A 177 21.67 -2.71 -5.30
N GLY A 178 20.35 -2.76 -5.11
CA GLY A 178 19.39 -2.98 -6.21
C GLY A 178 19.30 -4.40 -6.75
N THR A 179 20.07 -5.38 -6.24
CA THR A 179 20.05 -6.78 -6.71
C THR A 179 18.96 -7.65 -6.08
N GLY A 180 18.09 -7.06 -5.25
CA GLY A 180 16.98 -7.77 -4.61
C GLY A 180 17.39 -8.60 -3.39
N LYS A 181 18.28 -8.08 -2.55
CA LYS A 181 18.74 -8.73 -1.31
C LYS A 181 17.61 -9.27 -0.44
N THR A 182 16.63 -8.42 -0.15
CA THR A 182 15.46 -8.76 0.68
C THR A 182 14.69 -9.94 0.10
N PHE A 183 14.42 -9.92 -1.20
CA PHE A 183 13.75 -11.02 -1.88
C PHE A 183 14.56 -12.33 -1.82
N THR A 184 15.87 -12.24 -2.00
CA THR A 184 16.77 -13.42 -1.91
C THR A 184 16.77 -14.01 -0.51
N VAL A 185 16.86 -13.17 0.54
CA VAL A 185 16.79 -13.63 1.93
C VAL A 185 15.44 -14.27 2.24
N PHE A 186 14.34 -13.68 1.77
CA PHE A 186 13.01 -14.24 1.95
C PHE A 186 12.86 -15.63 1.32
N GLN A 187 13.39 -15.81 0.10
CA GLN A 187 13.43 -17.10 -0.58
C GLN A 187 14.30 -18.13 0.15
N LEU A 188 15.39 -17.69 0.78
CA LEU A 188 16.24 -18.55 1.60
C LEU A 188 15.47 -19.08 2.82
N VAL A 189 14.88 -18.15 3.59
CA VAL A 189 14.09 -18.50 4.79
C VAL A 189 12.94 -19.43 4.45
N TRP A 190 12.19 -19.11 3.38
CA TRP A 190 11.10 -19.96 2.91
C TRP A 190 11.57 -21.39 2.59
N LYS A 191 12.68 -21.54 1.87
CA LYS A 191 13.23 -22.86 1.51
C LYS A 191 13.80 -23.62 2.71
N LEU A 192 14.29 -22.93 3.73
CA LEU A 192 14.78 -23.56 4.95
C LEU A 192 13.65 -24.01 5.89
N LEU A 193 12.49 -23.31 5.85
CA LEU A 193 11.32 -23.67 6.67
C LEU A 193 10.41 -24.70 6.00
N ALA A 194 10.43 -24.78 4.66
CA ALA A 194 9.58 -25.69 3.88
C ALA A 194 10.23 -27.05 3.57
N GLY A 195 11.50 -27.25 3.89
CA GLY A 195 12.25 -28.50 3.74
C GLY A 195 12.64 -29.09 5.03
#